data_0df2f264bcbf957e4ce0d51c7ef5c0dc
#
_entry.id   0df2f264bcbf957e4ce0d51c7ef5c0dc
#
_cell.length_a   1.000
_cell.length_b   1.000
_cell.length_c   1.000
_cell.angle_alpha   90.00
_cell.angle_beta   90.00
_cell.angle_gamma   90.00
#
_symmetry.space_group_name_H-M   'P 1'
#
loop_
_entity.id
_entity.type
_entity.pdbx_description
1 polymer ?
#
loop_
_entity_poly.entity_id
_entity_poly.type
_entity_poly.pdbx_seq_one_letter_code
_entity_poly.pdbx_strand_id
1 'polypeptide(L)'
;MERRIANIIICGLVALMTAGTSLYQTAGAQEYVAPPVTISKDKVKIDGKVFYSHIVLEKQTLFSISKAYNVSIEDIYKYNPSVKENGLRKNDIINIPMVEAVPQKAEEPQAEEVISNEEEPVRTISGEIRHTVKWYEDLPSIAARYKVSEESIVRANALPSHKVKNRQVLIIPKEELQREAPVYAEISAAESSFEEEPATEEESTDLDQYSDTLFVMNYWDTFHKHTVNLSLILPLKATGTSSNRNNMDFYSGILLAAREFKEKGTEVHLNVYDIAAGHSSIPTDDLKSSDIIIGPVAPADIEQIAIRINGACPIVSPLDQKAEKLTSKYRNIIQAPASQYAQFSDIANWLQSSSTHGADDKVIVISEKEARQNDAGRVLRSIIDRSNIHYTPFSYSILEGRNIQSSLEAVMTKTGTNRVVIASESEAFVNDAVRNLNLIVHNKFKVELYAPAKIRTFETIEVENFHNTSLHASLSYFIDYENDLVKGFIMKYRAMFGTEPTQFAFQGYDLANYFIRLISEYPTNWMSYITTEEGEKEELQSYFKFQQNGNGGYINNGVKRIRYCEDYSIVRFYYHD
;
A
#
# COMPACT_ATOMS: atom_id res chain seq x y z
N MET A 1 -17.65 7.87 15.66
CA MET A 1 -17.48 8.46 14.31
C MET A 1 -16.04 8.21 13.80
N GLU A 2 -15.02 8.38 14.62
CA GLU A 2 -13.60 8.13 14.27
C GLU A 2 -13.29 6.65 13.93
N ARG A 3 -13.88 5.68 14.64
CA ARG A 3 -13.72 4.24 14.32
C ARG A 3 -14.26 3.83 12.95
N ARG A 4 -15.30 4.52 12.45
CA ARG A 4 -15.84 4.26 11.09
C ARG A 4 -14.90 4.77 10.00
N ILE A 5 -14.19 5.86 10.25
CA ILE A 5 -13.23 6.44 9.29
C ILE A 5 -11.99 5.57 9.18
N ALA A 6 -11.48 5.04 10.31
CA ALA A 6 -10.34 4.13 10.31
C ALA A 6 -10.63 2.83 9.51
N ASN A 7 -11.81 2.24 9.67
CA ASN A 7 -12.20 1.03 8.95
C ASN A 7 -12.37 1.24 7.43
N ILE A 8 -12.85 2.40 7.01
CA ILE A 8 -12.95 2.76 5.58
C ILE A 8 -11.56 2.92 4.96
N ILE A 9 -10.61 3.49 5.69
CA ILE A 9 -9.22 3.65 5.24
C ILE A 9 -8.53 2.29 5.12
N ILE A 10 -8.77 1.37 6.06
CA ILE A 10 -8.21 0.00 6.04
C ILE A 10 -8.71 -0.78 4.82
N CYS A 11 -10.00 -0.71 4.50
CA CYS A 11 -10.55 -1.41 3.32
C CYS A 11 -10.03 -0.85 2.00
N GLY A 12 -9.83 0.46 1.88
CA GLY A 12 -9.26 1.10 0.69
C GLY A 12 -7.78 0.75 0.46
N LEU A 13 -7.02 0.58 1.54
CA LEU A 13 -5.58 0.30 1.49
C LEU A 13 -5.24 -1.15 1.08
N VAL A 14 -6.07 -2.12 1.43
CA VAL A 14 -5.87 -3.53 1.00
C VAL A 14 -6.22 -3.72 -0.48
N ALA A 15 -7.14 -2.92 -1.04
CA ALA A 15 -7.46 -2.94 -2.47
C ALA A 15 -6.23 -2.67 -3.36
N LEU A 16 -5.27 -1.87 -2.90
CA LEU A 16 -4.06 -1.57 -3.67
C LEU A 16 -3.05 -2.74 -3.72
N MET A 17 -3.00 -3.62 -2.70
CA MET A 17 -2.01 -4.71 -2.67
C MET A 17 -2.37 -5.91 -3.56
N THR A 18 -3.65 -6.22 -3.71
CA THR A 18 -4.08 -7.34 -4.55
C THR A 18 -4.31 -6.91 -6.01
N ALA A 19 -4.61 -5.64 -6.26
CA ALA A 19 -4.71 -5.07 -7.60
C ALA A 19 -3.34 -4.80 -8.24
N GLY A 20 -2.27 -4.60 -7.45
CA GLY A 20 -0.91 -4.35 -7.94
C GLY A 20 -0.31 -5.48 -8.78
N THR A 21 -0.84 -6.69 -8.70
CA THR A 21 -0.38 -7.82 -9.51
C THR A 21 -0.96 -7.85 -10.94
N SER A 22 -1.99 -7.04 -11.23
CA SER A 22 -2.64 -7.00 -12.55
C SER A 22 -2.26 -5.79 -13.41
N LEU A 23 -1.57 -4.78 -12.86
CA LEU A 23 -1.35 -3.47 -13.49
C LEU A 23 0.01 -3.29 -14.17
N TYR A 24 0.84 -4.35 -14.28
CA TYR A 24 2.08 -4.29 -15.05
C TYR A 24 1.95 -4.73 -16.51
N GLN A 25 0.76 -4.62 -17.09
CA GLN A 25 0.63 -4.60 -18.55
C GLN A 25 0.55 -3.14 -19.00
N THR A 26 1.66 -2.68 -19.60
CA THR A 26 1.81 -1.43 -20.36
C THR A 26 1.09 -0.21 -19.78
N ALA A 27 1.84 0.66 -19.11
CA ALA A 27 1.42 2.02 -18.85
C ALA A 27 1.40 2.82 -20.17
N GLY A 28 0.39 2.57 -20.98
CA GLY A 28 -0.19 3.61 -21.79
C GLY A 28 -0.91 4.53 -20.80
N ALA A 29 -0.67 5.82 -20.86
CA ALA A 29 -1.41 6.80 -20.09
C ALA A 29 -2.89 6.53 -20.31
N GLN A 30 -3.57 5.92 -19.34
CA GLN A 30 -5.01 5.86 -19.35
C GLN A 30 -5.48 7.29 -19.14
N GLU A 31 -6.01 7.87 -20.20
CA GLU A 31 -6.77 9.09 -20.15
C GLU A 31 -7.81 8.96 -19.03
N TYR A 32 -7.76 9.85 -18.05
CA TYR A 32 -8.73 9.89 -16.96
C TYR A 32 -10.11 10.15 -17.55
N VAL A 33 -10.88 9.09 -17.75
CA VAL A 33 -12.29 9.20 -18.13
C VAL A 33 -13.06 9.44 -16.82
N ALA A 34 -13.45 10.69 -16.61
CA ALA A 34 -14.35 11.03 -15.51
C ALA A 34 -15.65 10.21 -15.63
N PRO A 35 -16.18 9.67 -14.53
CA PRO A 35 -17.42 8.91 -14.57
C PRO A 35 -18.51 9.78 -15.20
N PRO A 36 -19.38 9.22 -16.07
CA PRO A 36 -20.42 9.98 -16.74
C PRO A 36 -21.38 10.59 -15.68
N VAL A 37 -21.55 11.90 -15.73
CA VAL A 37 -22.52 12.61 -14.89
C VAL A 37 -23.89 12.47 -15.52
N THR A 38 -24.79 11.77 -14.85
CA THR A 38 -26.20 11.68 -15.26
C THR A 38 -26.94 12.91 -14.76
N ILE A 39 -27.64 13.62 -15.67
CA ILE A 39 -28.45 14.78 -15.31
C ILE A 39 -29.60 14.31 -14.41
N SER A 40 -29.72 14.94 -13.23
CA SER A 40 -30.79 14.63 -12.28
C SER A 40 -32.17 14.95 -12.86
N LYS A 41 -33.14 14.08 -12.58
CA LYS A 41 -34.55 14.33 -12.92
C LYS A 41 -35.26 15.17 -11.86
N ASP A 42 -34.66 15.28 -10.67
CA ASP A 42 -35.24 16.01 -9.54
C ASP A 42 -35.04 17.50 -9.71
N LYS A 43 -36.12 18.26 -9.60
CA LYS A 43 -36.13 19.71 -9.76
C LYS A 43 -36.65 20.36 -8.50
N VAL A 44 -36.01 21.44 -8.06
CA VAL A 44 -36.39 22.23 -6.90
C VAL A 44 -36.62 23.67 -7.36
N LYS A 45 -37.69 24.30 -6.84
CA LYS A 45 -37.96 25.71 -7.09
C LYS A 45 -37.54 26.54 -5.88
N ILE A 46 -36.59 27.44 -6.05
CA ILE A 46 -36.07 28.33 -5.02
C ILE A 46 -36.20 29.76 -5.55
N ASP A 47 -36.85 30.64 -4.81
CA ASP A 47 -37.06 32.06 -5.15
C ASP A 47 -37.59 32.29 -6.59
N GLY A 48 -38.53 31.44 -7.00
CA GLY A 48 -39.16 31.52 -8.31
C GLY A 48 -38.36 30.93 -9.47
N LYS A 49 -37.11 30.53 -9.25
CA LYS A 49 -36.23 29.88 -10.24
C LYS A 49 -36.22 28.36 -10.05
N VAL A 50 -36.09 27.63 -11.16
CA VAL A 50 -36.03 26.17 -11.15
C VAL A 50 -34.60 25.72 -11.25
N PHE A 51 -34.20 24.79 -10.39
CA PHE A 51 -32.88 24.17 -10.31
C PHE A 51 -33.01 22.67 -10.46
N TYR A 52 -31.97 22.03 -11.03
CA TYR A 52 -31.78 20.61 -10.84
C TYR A 52 -31.18 20.36 -9.46
N SER A 53 -31.73 19.41 -8.72
CA SER A 53 -31.15 18.92 -7.47
C SER A 53 -30.22 17.75 -7.83
N HIS A 54 -28.90 17.93 -7.76
CA HIS A 54 -27.91 16.93 -8.12
C HIS A 54 -27.21 16.41 -6.88
N ILE A 55 -27.23 15.07 -6.70
CA ILE A 55 -26.46 14.39 -5.65
C ILE A 55 -25.09 14.07 -6.22
N VAL A 56 -24.04 14.58 -5.60
CA VAL A 56 -22.65 14.37 -6.01
C VAL A 56 -22.22 12.95 -5.73
N LEU A 57 -21.89 12.20 -6.78
CA LEU A 57 -21.36 10.84 -6.67
C LEU A 57 -19.83 10.85 -6.52
N GLU A 58 -19.31 9.70 -6.10
CA GLU A 58 -17.86 9.53 -5.94
C GLU A 58 -17.11 9.78 -7.26
N LYS A 59 -15.98 10.47 -7.18
CA LYS A 59 -15.15 10.86 -8.34
C LYS A 59 -15.78 11.88 -9.30
N GLN A 60 -16.97 12.38 -9.03
CA GLN A 60 -17.50 13.54 -9.76
C GLN A 60 -16.80 14.81 -9.31
N THR A 61 -16.53 15.71 -10.24
CA THR A 61 -15.93 17.02 -10.02
C THR A 61 -16.88 18.13 -10.44
N LEU A 62 -16.72 19.32 -9.88
CA LEU A 62 -17.48 20.48 -10.35
C LEU A 62 -17.35 20.70 -11.86
N PHE A 63 -16.19 20.40 -12.43
CA PHE A 63 -15.95 20.48 -13.87
C PHE A 63 -16.78 19.45 -14.65
N SER A 64 -16.81 18.18 -14.21
CA SER A 64 -17.62 17.15 -14.88
C SER A 64 -19.12 17.44 -14.77
N ILE A 65 -19.55 17.97 -13.64
CA ILE A 65 -20.94 18.37 -13.40
C ILE A 65 -21.31 19.60 -14.25
N SER A 66 -20.47 20.64 -14.26
CA SER A 66 -20.71 21.85 -15.05
C SER A 66 -20.82 21.55 -16.55
N LYS A 67 -19.95 20.67 -17.06
CA LYS A 67 -20.04 20.19 -18.45
C LYS A 67 -21.32 19.42 -18.74
N ALA A 68 -21.73 18.51 -17.86
CA ALA A 68 -22.92 17.68 -18.07
C ALA A 68 -24.23 18.51 -18.08
N TYR A 69 -24.29 19.54 -17.22
CA TYR A 69 -25.46 20.42 -17.13
C TYR A 69 -25.36 21.67 -18.02
N ASN A 70 -24.24 21.85 -18.73
CA ASN A 70 -23.93 23.02 -19.55
C ASN A 70 -24.07 24.35 -18.79
N VAL A 71 -23.56 24.40 -17.55
CA VAL A 71 -23.64 25.55 -16.64
C VAL A 71 -22.23 25.90 -16.18
N SER A 72 -21.93 27.20 -16.03
CA SER A 72 -20.60 27.63 -15.55
C SER A 72 -20.38 27.22 -14.08
N ILE A 73 -19.10 26.98 -13.71
CA ILE A 73 -18.77 26.66 -12.30
C ILE A 73 -19.11 27.86 -11.39
N GLU A 74 -18.96 29.09 -11.89
CA GLU A 74 -19.32 30.32 -11.20
C GLU A 74 -20.82 30.36 -10.89
N ASP A 75 -21.67 29.93 -11.81
CA ASP A 75 -23.13 29.86 -11.59
C ASP A 75 -23.47 28.76 -10.57
N ILE A 76 -22.77 27.63 -10.58
CA ILE A 76 -22.95 26.60 -9.55
C ILE A 76 -22.57 27.16 -8.17
N TYR A 77 -21.43 27.83 -8.04
CA TYR A 77 -21.01 28.46 -6.77
C TYR A 77 -21.97 29.52 -6.27
N LYS A 78 -22.57 30.29 -7.18
CA LYS A 78 -23.52 31.36 -6.85
C LYS A 78 -24.72 30.83 -6.06
N TYR A 79 -25.18 29.64 -6.38
CA TYR A 79 -26.36 29.01 -5.75
C TYR A 79 -25.98 27.93 -4.73
N ASN A 80 -24.68 27.68 -4.51
CA ASN A 80 -24.15 26.74 -3.53
C ASN A 80 -22.93 27.32 -2.79
N PRO A 81 -23.12 28.34 -1.91
CA PRO A 81 -22.01 29.00 -1.23
C PRO A 81 -21.14 28.04 -0.42
N SER A 82 -21.75 27.03 0.19
CA SER A 82 -21.05 26.00 0.99
C SER A 82 -20.06 25.20 0.17
N VAL A 83 -20.33 24.95 -1.11
CA VAL A 83 -19.43 24.24 -2.03
C VAL A 83 -18.22 25.10 -2.39
N LYS A 84 -18.41 26.42 -2.44
CA LYS A 84 -17.33 27.38 -2.70
C LYS A 84 -16.36 27.47 -1.52
N GLU A 85 -16.87 27.41 -0.29
CA GLU A 85 -16.07 27.53 0.95
C GLU A 85 -15.40 26.23 1.37
N ASN A 86 -16.11 25.11 1.25
CA ASN A 86 -15.72 23.81 1.82
C ASN A 86 -15.31 22.77 0.76
N GLY A 87 -15.40 23.12 -0.53
CA GLY A 87 -15.20 22.18 -1.64
C GLY A 87 -16.40 21.23 -1.84
N LEU A 88 -16.38 20.51 -2.97
CA LEU A 88 -17.39 19.51 -3.32
C LEU A 88 -17.08 18.18 -2.63
N ARG A 89 -18.07 17.57 -1.99
CA ARG A 89 -17.95 16.30 -1.28
C ARG A 89 -18.93 15.27 -1.84
N LYS A 90 -18.59 13.99 -1.75
CA LYS A 90 -19.51 12.88 -2.05
C LYS A 90 -20.78 13.02 -1.19
N ASN A 91 -21.93 12.81 -1.81
CA ASN A 91 -23.28 12.95 -1.25
C ASN A 91 -23.73 14.38 -0.95
N ASP A 92 -22.97 15.40 -1.36
CA ASP A 92 -23.49 16.77 -1.33
C ASP A 92 -24.68 16.88 -2.31
N ILE A 93 -25.70 17.61 -1.88
CA ILE A 93 -26.83 17.97 -2.76
C ILE A 93 -26.58 19.40 -3.24
N ILE A 94 -26.39 19.57 -4.54
CA ILE A 94 -26.14 20.89 -5.13
C ILE A 94 -27.25 21.31 -6.07
N ASN A 95 -27.57 22.61 -6.03
CA ASN A 95 -28.58 23.22 -6.87
C ASN A 95 -27.96 23.78 -8.14
N ILE A 96 -28.32 23.22 -9.29
CA ILE A 96 -27.76 23.61 -10.59
C ILE A 96 -28.82 24.38 -11.36
N PRO A 97 -28.57 25.66 -11.74
CA PRO A 97 -29.58 26.47 -12.42
C PRO A 97 -29.93 25.88 -13.79
N MET A 98 -31.22 25.87 -14.13
CA MET A 98 -31.68 25.55 -15.48
C MET A 98 -31.42 26.74 -16.40
N VAL A 99 -30.58 26.56 -17.41
CA VAL A 99 -30.41 27.52 -18.51
C VAL A 99 -31.46 27.20 -19.56
N GLU A 100 -32.35 28.13 -19.85
CA GLU A 100 -33.28 27.99 -20.99
C GLU A 100 -32.46 27.94 -22.28
N ALA A 101 -32.60 26.85 -23.03
CA ALA A 101 -31.86 26.63 -24.26
C ALA A 101 -32.31 27.61 -25.34
N VAL A 102 -31.43 28.48 -25.78
CA VAL A 102 -31.53 29.15 -27.07
C VAL A 102 -31.12 28.09 -28.14
N PRO A 103 -31.94 27.84 -29.17
CA PRO A 103 -31.65 26.81 -30.14
C PRO A 103 -30.49 27.20 -31.04
N GLN A 104 -29.33 26.61 -30.84
CA GLN A 104 -28.25 26.61 -31.83
C GLN A 104 -28.31 25.34 -32.66
N LYS A 105 -28.31 25.56 -33.97
CA LYS A 105 -28.39 24.65 -35.10
C LYS A 105 -27.27 23.62 -35.04
N ALA A 106 -27.65 22.35 -35.23
CA ALA A 106 -26.72 21.24 -35.36
C ALA A 106 -25.83 21.42 -36.60
N GLU A 107 -24.52 21.38 -36.40
CA GLU A 107 -23.53 21.05 -37.44
C GLU A 107 -22.83 19.74 -37.01
N GLU A 108 -22.77 18.80 -37.95
CA GLU A 108 -22.14 17.50 -37.83
C GLU A 108 -20.61 17.64 -37.61
N PRO A 109 -19.97 16.71 -36.88
CA PRO A 109 -18.54 16.78 -36.62
C PRO A 109 -17.74 16.28 -37.82
N GLN A 110 -16.99 17.16 -38.46
CA GLN A 110 -15.83 16.79 -39.28
C GLN A 110 -14.67 16.45 -38.34
N ALA A 111 -14.04 15.31 -38.64
CA ALA A 111 -12.82 14.87 -37.97
C ALA A 111 -11.69 15.85 -38.24
N GLU A 112 -11.21 16.52 -37.20
CA GLU A 112 -9.96 17.26 -37.23
C GLU A 112 -8.90 16.54 -36.40
N GLU A 113 -7.73 16.46 -37.03
CA GLU A 113 -6.49 15.90 -36.53
C GLU A 113 -6.08 16.50 -35.20
N VAL A 114 -5.66 15.63 -34.27
CA VAL A 114 -5.06 16.03 -33.00
C VAL A 114 -3.68 16.62 -33.28
N ILE A 115 -3.58 17.94 -33.34
CA ILE A 115 -2.32 18.64 -33.21
C ILE A 115 -2.03 18.81 -31.74
N SER A 116 -1.00 18.14 -31.27
CA SER A 116 -0.42 18.32 -29.96
C SER A 116 0.16 19.72 -29.82
N ASN A 117 -0.56 20.64 -29.21
CA ASN A 117 0.00 21.93 -28.83
C ASN A 117 0.74 21.81 -27.50
N GLU A 118 2.02 21.51 -27.58
CA GLU A 118 2.99 21.97 -26.57
C GLU A 118 3.09 23.50 -26.75
N GLU A 119 2.43 24.25 -25.87
CA GLU A 119 2.63 25.70 -25.83
C GLU A 119 4.06 25.99 -25.31
N GLU A 120 4.95 26.32 -26.24
CA GLU A 120 6.21 26.94 -25.91
C GLU A 120 5.98 28.27 -25.17
N PRO A 121 6.89 28.67 -24.25
CA PRO A 121 6.77 29.91 -23.51
C PRO A 121 6.78 31.11 -24.50
N VAL A 122 5.77 31.97 -24.40
CA VAL A 122 5.64 33.17 -25.22
C VAL A 122 6.87 34.03 -25.01
N ARG A 123 7.75 34.11 -26.03
CA ARG A 123 8.90 35.02 -26.06
C ARG A 123 8.43 36.39 -26.53
N THR A 124 8.47 37.36 -25.63
CA THR A 124 8.34 38.78 -26.03
C THR A 124 9.69 39.34 -26.54
N ILE A 125 9.62 40.33 -27.39
CA ILE A 125 10.76 40.96 -28.10
C ILE A 125 11.84 41.54 -27.16
N SER A 126 11.59 41.65 -25.85
CA SER A 126 12.53 42.17 -24.84
C SER A 126 13.42 41.11 -24.18
N GLY A 127 13.30 39.84 -24.55
CA GLY A 127 14.16 38.77 -24.01
C GLY A 127 13.85 38.31 -22.60
N GLU A 128 12.77 38.75 -21.97
CA GLU A 128 12.27 38.29 -20.69
C GLU A 128 11.41 37.00 -20.85
N ILE A 129 11.60 36.01 -19.99
CA ILE A 129 10.76 34.82 -19.95
C ILE A 129 9.57 35.13 -19.06
N ARG A 130 8.35 34.98 -19.57
CA ARG A 130 7.12 35.13 -18.80
C ARG A 130 6.42 33.78 -18.68
N HIS A 131 6.04 33.43 -17.47
CA HIS A 131 5.31 32.20 -17.16
C HIS A 131 3.93 32.53 -16.59
N THR A 132 2.87 31.94 -17.15
CA THR A 132 1.52 32.06 -16.60
C THR A 132 1.26 30.84 -15.70
N VAL A 133 1.07 31.10 -14.41
CA VAL A 133 0.84 30.08 -13.39
C VAL A 133 -0.44 29.29 -13.69
N LYS A 134 -0.30 27.99 -13.83
CA LYS A 134 -1.44 27.07 -13.99
C LYS A 134 -2.00 26.68 -12.62
N TRP A 135 -3.25 26.25 -12.59
CA TRP A 135 -3.99 25.95 -11.34
C TRP A 135 -3.36 24.85 -10.47
N TYR A 136 -2.48 24.03 -11.03
CA TYR A 136 -1.77 22.93 -10.37
C TYR A 136 -0.28 23.25 -10.12
N GLU A 137 0.20 24.45 -10.48
CA GLU A 137 1.59 24.87 -10.28
C GLU A 137 1.71 25.71 -9.01
N ASP A 138 2.76 25.46 -8.26
CA ASP A 138 3.23 26.25 -7.14
C ASP A 138 4.59 26.87 -7.44
N LEU A 139 5.05 27.77 -6.61
CA LEU A 139 6.31 28.48 -6.86
C LEU A 139 7.51 27.54 -6.93
N PRO A 140 7.65 26.51 -6.03
CA PRO A 140 8.71 25.50 -6.13
C PRO A 140 8.75 24.77 -7.47
N SER A 141 7.59 24.35 -7.98
CA SER A 141 7.52 23.64 -9.27
C SER A 141 7.89 24.53 -10.47
N ILE A 142 7.53 25.81 -10.41
CA ILE A 142 7.92 26.80 -11.43
C ILE A 142 9.42 27.07 -11.35
N ALA A 143 9.97 27.27 -10.15
CA ALA A 143 11.40 27.48 -9.92
C ALA A 143 12.24 26.30 -10.45
N ALA A 144 11.83 25.06 -10.13
CA ALA A 144 12.48 23.85 -10.62
C ALA A 144 12.41 23.73 -12.16
N ARG A 145 11.27 24.06 -12.77
CA ARG A 145 11.08 24.01 -14.23
C ARG A 145 12.04 24.94 -14.98
N TYR A 146 12.27 26.13 -14.44
CA TYR A 146 13.15 27.12 -15.06
C TYR A 146 14.57 27.11 -14.50
N LYS A 147 14.88 26.21 -13.56
CA LYS A 147 16.19 26.06 -12.89
C LYS A 147 16.69 27.38 -12.26
N VAL A 148 15.79 28.06 -11.58
CA VAL A 148 16.05 29.30 -10.82
C VAL A 148 15.59 29.10 -9.38
N SER A 149 16.11 29.92 -8.45
CA SER A 149 15.65 29.86 -7.06
C SER A 149 14.26 30.49 -6.89
N GLU A 150 13.48 30.03 -5.93
CA GLU A 150 12.17 30.62 -5.59
C GLU A 150 12.33 32.09 -5.21
N GLU A 151 13.38 32.42 -4.47
CA GLU A 151 13.70 33.77 -4.03
C GLU A 151 13.98 34.71 -5.20
N SER A 152 14.56 34.21 -6.28
CA SER A 152 14.80 35.02 -7.48
C SER A 152 13.50 35.35 -8.21
N ILE A 153 12.55 34.41 -8.27
CA ILE A 153 11.22 34.65 -8.83
C ILE A 153 10.43 35.61 -7.93
N VAL A 154 10.46 35.41 -6.60
CA VAL A 154 9.82 36.31 -5.63
C VAL A 154 10.33 37.74 -5.81
N ARG A 155 11.65 37.92 -5.91
CA ARG A 155 12.30 39.21 -6.07
C ARG A 155 11.98 39.88 -7.42
N ALA A 156 12.04 39.09 -8.50
CA ALA A 156 11.75 39.59 -9.85
C ALA A 156 10.29 40.06 -10.05
N ASN A 157 9.37 39.51 -9.24
CA ASN A 157 7.94 39.79 -9.31
C ASN A 157 7.40 40.56 -8.10
N ALA A 158 8.26 40.99 -7.17
CA ALA A 158 7.88 41.68 -5.95
C ALA A 158 6.73 40.97 -5.18
N LEU A 159 6.80 39.64 -5.09
CA LEU A 159 5.73 38.86 -4.43
C LEU A 159 5.77 39.07 -2.93
N PRO A 160 4.61 39.23 -2.28
CA PRO A 160 4.55 39.41 -0.81
C PRO A 160 4.82 38.10 -0.04
N SER A 161 4.80 36.95 -0.72
CA SER A 161 5.07 35.62 -0.14
C SER A 161 5.37 34.61 -1.28
N HIS A 162 5.85 33.41 -0.91
CA HIS A 162 6.07 32.30 -1.86
C HIS A 162 4.77 31.69 -2.45
N LYS A 163 3.61 32.30 -2.21
CA LYS A 163 2.33 31.84 -2.77
C LYS A 163 2.00 32.58 -4.05
N VAL A 164 1.73 31.82 -5.10
CA VAL A 164 1.30 32.31 -6.41
C VAL A 164 -0.18 32.01 -6.65
N LYS A 165 -0.82 32.82 -7.48
CA LYS A 165 -2.25 32.65 -7.80
C LYS A 165 -2.39 32.07 -9.22
N ASN A 166 -3.43 31.25 -9.41
CA ASN A 166 -3.77 30.74 -10.74
C ASN A 166 -3.93 31.89 -11.75
N ARG A 167 -3.38 31.72 -12.95
CA ARG A 167 -3.31 32.70 -14.04
C ARG A 167 -2.47 33.94 -13.75
N GLN A 168 -1.69 33.96 -12.68
CA GLN A 168 -0.71 35.02 -12.42
C GLN A 168 0.43 34.88 -13.41
N VAL A 169 0.84 36.02 -14.02
CA VAL A 169 2.00 36.05 -14.91
C VAL A 169 3.24 36.40 -14.11
N LEU A 170 4.23 35.52 -14.14
CA LEU A 170 5.52 35.70 -13.47
C LEU A 170 6.63 35.96 -14.47
N ILE A 171 7.53 36.87 -14.12
CA ILE A 171 8.79 37.14 -14.85
C ILE A 171 9.85 36.20 -14.27
N ILE A 172 10.47 35.39 -15.12
CA ILE A 172 11.52 34.44 -14.72
C ILE A 172 12.88 35.08 -15.02
N PRO A 173 13.72 35.33 -14.01
CA PRO A 173 15.02 36.01 -14.20
C PRO A 173 16.03 35.10 -14.91
N LYS A 174 16.76 35.62 -15.88
CA LYS A 174 17.75 34.88 -16.69
C LYS A 174 19.11 34.72 -16.03
N GLU A 175 19.43 35.55 -15.06
CA GLU A 175 20.80 35.67 -14.53
C GLU A 175 21.23 34.44 -13.67
N GLU A 176 20.30 33.63 -13.18
CA GLU A 176 20.60 32.41 -12.42
C GLU A 176 20.73 31.15 -13.29
N LEU A 177 20.37 31.18 -14.55
CA LEU A 177 20.49 30.01 -15.44
C LEU A 177 21.96 29.57 -15.72
N GLN A 178 22.96 30.35 -15.22
CA GLN A 178 24.39 30.10 -15.46
C GLN A 178 25.21 29.86 -14.19
N ARG A 179 24.62 29.73 -13.00
CA ARG A 179 25.37 29.42 -11.79
C ARG A 179 25.34 27.92 -11.51
N GLU A 180 26.55 27.34 -11.50
CA GLU A 180 26.82 25.98 -11.07
C GLU A 180 26.43 25.77 -9.59
N ALA A 181 26.10 24.51 -9.23
CA ALA A 181 25.67 24.10 -7.89
C ALA A 181 26.64 24.55 -6.79
N PRO A 182 26.14 24.90 -5.59
CA PRO A 182 27.02 25.27 -4.47
C PRO A 182 27.84 24.06 -4.03
N VAL A 183 29.15 24.24 -4.04
CA VAL A 183 30.13 23.34 -3.42
C VAL A 183 29.86 23.36 -1.91
N TYR A 184 29.60 22.20 -1.34
CA TYR A 184 29.57 22.06 0.12
C TYR A 184 30.95 22.35 0.67
N ALA A 185 31.07 23.40 1.48
CA ALA A 185 32.30 23.71 2.21
C ALA A 185 32.54 22.62 3.26
N GLU A 186 33.70 21.98 3.14
CA GLU A 186 34.27 21.14 4.19
C GLU A 186 34.47 21.98 5.46
N ILE A 187 33.83 21.55 6.54
CA ILE A 187 34.14 22.06 7.88
C ILE A 187 35.38 21.30 8.35
N SER A 188 36.54 21.95 8.28
CA SER A 188 37.78 21.44 8.82
C SER A 188 37.70 21.29 10.33
N ALA A 189 38.11 20.14 10.82
CA ALA A 189 38.27 19.83 12.22
C ALA A 189 39.29 20.78 12.86
N ALA A 190 38.89 21.47 13.94
CA ALA A 190 39.82 22.13 14.84
C ALA A 190 40.34 21.11 15.85
N GLU A 191 41.61 20.80 15.74
CA GLU A 191 42.36 20.09 16.78
C GLU A 191 42.38 20.93 18.07
N SER A 192 41.88 20.38 19.17
CA SER A 192 42.18 20.87 20.50
C SER A 192 43.07 19.85 21.20
N SER A 193 44.32 20.26 21.36
CA SER A 193 45.33 19.62 22.20
C SER A 193 44.90 19.67 23.67
N PHE A 194 44.86 18.49 24.32
CA PHE A 194 44.88 18.40 25.78
C PHE A 194 46.22 17.83 26.22
N GLU A 195 46.88 18.59 27.07
CA GLU A 195 48.14 18.24 27.75
C GLU A 195 47.91 17.11 28.78
N GLU A 196 48.86 16.17 28.82
CA GLU A 196 48.99 15.12 29.83
C GLU A 196 49.54 15.73 31.13
N GLU A 197 48.90 15.47 32.27
CA GLU A 197 49.53 15.54 33.59
C GLU A 197 49.60 14.15 34.22
N PRO A 198 50.65 13.85 35.03
CA PRO A 198 51.08 12.49 35.32
C PRO A 198 50.37 11.82 36.49
N ALA A 199 50.33 10.50 36.41
CA ALA A 199 49.76 9.56 37.34
C ALA A 199 50.43 9.61 38.74
N THR A 200 49.60 9.53 39.78
CA THR A 200 50.00 9.05 41.09
C THR A 200 49.38 7.68 41.34
N GLU A 201 50.24 6.70 41.65
CA GLU A 201 49.91 5.37 42.12
C GLU A 201 49.26 5.42 43.51
N GLU A 202 48.12 4.69 43.69
CA GLU A 202 47.79 4.04 44.97
C GLU A 202 46.80 2.88 44.76
N GLU A 203 47.31 1.72 45.08
CA GLU A 203 46.76 0.47 45.66
C GLU A 203 45.40 -0.10 45.30
N SER A 204 45.54 -1.27 44.68
CA SER A 204 44.76 -2.53 44.73
C SER A 204 43.57 -2.62 45.67
N THR A 205 42.41 -3.01 45.10
CA THR A 205 41.58 -4.19 45.49
C THR A 205 40.38 -4.32 44.53
N ASP A 206 40.02 -5.57 44.22
CA ASP A 206 38.88 -6.07 43.47
C ASP A 206 39.04 -6.22 41.94
N LEU A 207 39.94 -7.12 41.57
CA LEU A 207 40.10 -7.60 40.16
C LEU A 207 39.12 -8.70 39.75
N ASP A 208 38.34 -9.28 40.67
CA ASP A 208 37.49 -10.44 40.34
C ASP A 208 36.07 -10.09 39.83
N GLN A 209 35.58 -8.85 40.08
CA GLN A 209 34.25 -8.45 39.62
C GLN A 209 34.24 -7.78 38.25
N TYR A 210 35.42 -7.31 37.77
CA TYR A 210 35.58 -6.67 36.46
C TYR A 210 35.90 -7.69 35.34
N SER A 211 36.44 -8.86 35.68
CA SER A 211 36.79 -9.89 34.68
C SER A 211 35.56 -10.54 34.08
N ASP A 212 34.51 -10.78 34.85
CA ASP A 212 33.27 -11.40 34.36
C ASP A 212 32.47 -10.45 33.49
N THR A 213 32.46 -9.14 33.83
CA THR A 213 31.71 -8.15 33.01
C THR A 213 32.43 -7.86 31.70
N LEU A 214 33.77 -7.80 31.70
CA LEU A 214 34.56 -7.64 30.47
C LEU A 214 34.53 -8.93 29.61
N PHE A 215 34.52 -10.11 30.24
CA PHE A 215 34.36 -11.37 29.53
C PHE A 215 32.97 -11.51 28.90
N VAL A 216 31.91 -11.13 29.62
CA VAL A 216 30.55 -11.10 29.11
C VAL A 216 30.41 -10.07 27.99
N MET A 217 30.93 -8.85 28.15
CA MET A 217 30.90 -7.84 27.08
C MET A 217 31.68 -8.28 25.83
N ASN A 218 32.89 -8.82 25.98
CA ASN A 218 33.68 -9.34 24.86
C ASN A 218 33.05 -10.60 24.23
N TYR A 219 32.33 -11.42 25.02
CA TYR A 219 31.61 -12.59 24.51
C TYR A 219 30.40 -12.16 23.67
N TRP A 220 29.64 -11.14 24.12
CA TRP A 220 28.53 -10.57 23.35
C TRP A 220 29.03 -9.87 22.09
N ASP A 221 30.11 -9.11 22.14
CA ASP A 221 30.71 -8.41 21.01
C ASP A 221 31.21 -9.36 19.89
N THR A 222 31.64 -10.57 20.28
CA THR A 222 32.10 -11.58 19.29
C THR A 222 30.98 -12.29 18.54
N PHE A 223 29.74 -12.24 19.05
CA PHE A 223 28.59 -12.96 18.46
C PHE A 223 27.59 -12.04 17.74
N HIS A 224 27.69 -10.72 17.90
CA HIS A 224 26.79 -9.79 17.21
C HIS A 224 27.52 -9.11 16.04
N LYS A 225 26.83 -9.04 14.91
CA LYS A 225 27.35 -8.28 13.77
C LYS A 225 26.98 -6.80 13.94
N HIS A 226 27.99 -5.97 14.17
CA HIS A 226 27.78 -4.53 14.35
C HIS A 226 27.50 -3.77 13.03
N THR A 227 27.80 -4.38 11.88
CA THR A 227 27.60 -3.76 10.57
C THR A 227 26.86 -4.69 9.64
N VAL A 228 25.72 -4.26 9.10
CA VAL A 228 24.91 -4.99 8.11
C VAL A 228 24.96 -4.28 6.77
N ASN A 229 25.39 -4.96 5.71
CA ASN A 229 25.41 -4.46 4.35
C ASN A 229 24.12 -4.87 3.62
N LEU A 230 23.19 -3.92 3.42
CA LEU A 230 21.91 -4.13 2.79
C LEU A 230 21.87 -3.43 1.43
N SER A 231 21.60 -4.17 0.36
CA SER A 231 21.32 -3.59 -0.96
C SER A 231 19.80 -3.52 -1.19
N LEU A 232 19.33 -2.32 -1.53
CA LEU A 232 17.93 -2.06 -1.87
C LEU A 232 17.83 -1.78 -3.38
N ILE A 233 17.02 -2.58 -4.08
CA ILE A 233 16.85 -2.45 -5.54
C ILE A 233 15.39 -2.16 -5.83
N LEU A 234 15.06 -0.93 -6.25
CA LEU A 234 13.69 -0.49 -6.53
C LEU A 234 13.62 0.39 -7.78
N PRO A 235 12.50 0.40 -8.51
CA PRO A 235 12.24 1.37 -9.56
C PRO A 235 11.75 2.70 -8.97
N LEU A 236 12.68 3.49 -8.38
CA LEU A 236 12.36 4.73 -7.68
C LEU A 236 11.97 5.86 -8.62
N LYS A 237 12.50 5.86 -9.86
CA LYS A 237 12.39 6.96 -10.83
C LYS A 237 12.92 8.30 -10.27
N ALA A 238 14.03 8.23 -9.53
CA ALA A 238 14.59 9.39 -8.83
C ALA A 238 15.04 10.53 -9.78
N THR A 239 15.41 10.20 -11.02
CA THR A 239 15.81 11.17 -12.04
C THR A 239 14.66 11.62 -12.95
N GLY A 240 13.45 11.10 -12.75
CA GLY A 240 12.26 11.40 -13.56
C GLY A 240 11.52 12.65 -13.09
N THR A 241 10.50 13.05 -13.86
CA THR A 241 9.59 14.15 -13.49
C THR A 241 8.69 13.84 -12.31
N SER A 242 8.52 12.56 -11.96
CA SER A 242 7.77 12.12 -10.79
C SER A 242 8.36 10.82 -10.27
N SER A 243 8.77 10.81 -9.00
CA SER A 243 9.20 9.59 -8.31
C SER A 243 8.03 8.61 -8.11
N ASN A 244 8.33 7.33 -7.98
CA ASN A 244 7.34 6.34 -7.59
C ASN A 244 7.08 6.44 -6.08
N ARG A 245 5.97 7.08 -5.70
CA ARG A 245 5.62 7.33 -4.30
C ARG A 245 5.62 6.07 -3.44
N ASN A 246 5.05 4.98 -3.92
CA ASN A 246 4.99 3.73 -3.15
C ASN A 246 6.39 3.16 -2.85
N ASN A 247 7.29 3.21 -3.84
CA ASN A 247 8.67 2.75 -3.66
C ASN A 247 9.48 3.72 -2.78
N MET A 248 9.19 5.02 -2.84
CA MET A 248 9.80 6.01 -1.94
C MET A 248 9.34 5.79 -0.50
N ASP A 249 8.05 5.52 -0.28
CA ASP A 249 7.52 5.21 1.05
C ASP A 249 8.13 3.91 1.60
N PHE A 250 8.29 2.88 0.75
CA PHE A 250 8.97 1.64 1.11
C PHE A 250 10.43 1.90 1.53
N TYR A 251 11.17 2.68 0.75
CA TYR A 251 12.52 3.10 1.09
C TYR A 251 12.58 3.87 2.40
N SER A 252 11.64 4.79 2.64
CA SER A 252 11.55 5.55 3.89
C SER A 252 11.33 4.65 5.11
N GLY A 253 10.53 3.60 4.97
CA GLY A 253 10.37 2.58 6.02
C GLY A 253 11.69 1.88 6.36
N ILE A 254 12.47 1.48 5.36
CA ILE A 254 13.81 0.89 5.55
C ILE A 254 14.75 1.85 6.26
N LEU A 255 14.76 3.13 5.87
CA LEU A 255 15.60 4.16 6.50
C LEU A 255 15.27 4.32 7.98
N LEU A 256 13.98 4.31 8.36
CA LEU A 256 13.59 4.42 9.76
C LEU A 256 14.07 3.20 10.57
N ALA A 257 13.91 1.99 10.04
CA ALA A 257 14.43 0.78 10.68
C ALA A 257 15.95 0.82 10.84
N ALA A 258 16.69 1.18 9.77
CA ALA A 258 18.14 1.29 9.81
C ALA A 258 18.63 2.29 10.87
N ARG A 259 17.93 3.43 11.01
CA ARG A 259 18.21 4.41 12.06
C ARG A 259 18.01 3.84 13.46
N GLU A 260 16.91 3.11 13.69
CA GLU A 260 16.64 2.50 14.99
C GLU A 260 17.68 1.44 15.37
N PHE A 261 18.18 0.67 14.38
CA PHE A 261 19.28 -0.27 14.62
C PHE A 261 20.59 0.44 14.94
N LYS A 262 20.88 1.56 14.28
CA LYS A 262 22.05 2.38 14.62
C LYS A 262 21.98 2.91 16.05
N GLU A 263 20.81 3.33 16.51
CA GLU A 263 20.58 3.77 17.90
C GLU A 263 20.79 2.63 18.92
N LYS A 264 20.68 1.36 18.47
CA LYS A 264 20.93 0.13 19.25
C LYS A 264 22.36 -0.41 19.08
N GLY A 265 23.22 0.25 18.31
CA GLY A 265 24.63 -0.13 18.12
C GLY A 265 24.91 -0.97 16.87
N THR A 266 23.93 -1.26 16.01
CA THR A 266 24.13 -1.94 14.74
C THR A 266 24.14 -0.93 13.58
N GLU A 267 25.28 -0.76 12.91
CA GLU A 267 25.39 0.11 11.74
C GLU A 267 24.85 -0.59 10.50
N VAL A 268 24.03 0.11 9.70
CA VAL A 268 23.47 -0.41 8.46
C VAL A 268 24.04 0.37 7.29
N HIS A 269 24.83 -0.28 6.47
CA HIS A 269 25.29 0.24 5.19
C HIS A 269 24.22 -0.06 4.13
N LEU A 270 23.41 0.96 3.82
CA LEU A 270 22.30 0.84 2.86
C LEU A 270 22.74 1.33 1.48
N ASN A 271 22.93 0.39 0.55
CA ASN A 271 23.21 0.68 -0.86
C ASN A 271 21.89 0.70 -1.64
N VAL A 272 21.53 1.84 -2.23
CA VAL A 272 20.24 2.01 -2.93
C VAL A 272 20.47 2.11 -4.44
N TYR A 273 19.78 1.25 -5.20
CA TYR A 273 19.87 1.20 -6.66
C TYR A 273 18.51 1.45 -7.29
N ASP A 274 18.43 2.51 -8.13
CA ASP A 274 17.25 2.81 -8.92
C ASP A 274 17.31 2.07 -10.26
N ILE A 275 16.40 1.10 -10.45
CA ILE A 275 16.33 0.30 -11.68
C ILE A 275 15.26 0.81 -12.66
N ALA A 276 14.77 2.02 -12.52
CA ALA A 276 13.78 2.58 -13.44
C ALA A 276 14.28 2.62 -14.90
N ALA A 277 15.60 2.77 -15.10
CA ALA A 277 16.27 2.72 -16.41
C ALA A 277 16.88 1.34 -16.74
N GLY A 278 16.61 0.32 -15.92
CA GLY A 278 17.19 -1.03 -16.04
C GLY A 278 18.27 -1.32 -14.99
N HIS A 279 18.59 -2.60 -14.83
CA HIS A 279 19.49 -3.10 -13.76
C HIS A 279 20.94 -3.35 -14.21
N SER A 280 21.28 -3.08 -15.48
CA SER A 280 22.61 -3.32 -16.02
C SER A 280 23.71 -2.44 -15.42
N SER A 281 23.36 -1.28 -14.87
CA SER A 281 24.30 -0.32 -14.28
C SER A 281 24.74 -0.68 -12.85
N ILE A 282 24.09 -1.64 -12.19
CA ILE A 282 24.44 -2.02 -10.81
C ILE A 282 25.72 -2.90 -10.83
N PRO A 283 26.78 -2.56 -10.08
CA PRO A 283 27.98 -3.39 -10.01
C PRO A 283 27.67 -4.77 -9.40
N THR A 284 28.11 -5.82 -10.04
CA THR A 284 27.83 -7.19 -9.55
C THR A 284 28.54 -7.49 -8.25
N ASP A 285 29.74 -6.93 -8.05
CA ASP A 285 30.54 -7.16 -6.84
C ASP A 285 29.92 -6.49 -5.63
N ASP A 286 29.28 -5.32 -5.80
CA ASP A 286 28.53 -4.65 -4.73
C ASP A 286 27.36 -5.53 -4.24
N LEU A 287 26.64 -6.16 -5.19
CA LEU A 287 25.55 -7.08 -4.84
C LEU A 287 26.04 -8.33 -4.13
N LYS A 288 27.18 -8.90 -4.57
CA LYS A 288 27.77 -10.10 -3.96
C LYS A 288 28.34 -9.85 -2.56
N SER A 289 28.76 -8.62 -2.28
CA SER A 289 29.29 -8.22 -0.97
C SER A 289 28.19 -7.87 0.05
N SER A 290 26.94 -7.82 -0.38
CA SER A 290 25.82 -7.57 0.52
C SER A 290 25.49 -8.79 1.39
N ASP A 291 25.05 -8.55 2.62
CA ASP A 291 24.50 -9.60 3.48
C ASP A 291 23.11 -10.02 3.02
N ILE A 292 22.38 -9.09 2.41
CA ILE A 292 21.04 -9.28 1.88
C ILE A 292 20.72 -8.26 0.80
N ILE A 293 19.94 -8.67 -0.19
CA ILE A 293 19.35 -7.81 -1.21
C ILE A 293 17.82 -7.76 -1.01
N ILE A 294 17.23 -6.59 -0.82
CA ILE A 294 15.79 -6.40 -0.81
C ILE A 294 15.35 -5.82 -2.16
N GLY A 295 14.46 -6.54 -2.84
CA GLY A 295 14.09 -6.24 -4.23
C GLY A 295 14.97 -6.98 -5.25
N PRO A 296 14.72 -6.74 -6.55
CA PRO A 296 13.66 -5.92 -7.15
C PRO A 296 12.24 -6.38 -6.84
N VAL A 297 11.24 -5.61 -7.33
CA VAL A 297 9.83 -5.95 -7.11
C VAL A 297 9.34 -6.98 -8.12
N ALA A 298 9.63 -6.79 -9.40
CA ALA A 298 9.14 -7.65 -10.47
C ALA A 298 9.89 -8.99 -10.51
N PRO A 299 9.19 -10.16 -10.64
CA PRO A 299 9.83 -11.46 -10.67
C PRO A 299 10.89 -11.61 -11.78
N ALA A 300 10.69 -11.00 -12.95
CA ALA A 300 11.64 -11.04 -14.03
C ALA A 300 12.97 -10.35 -13.68
N ASP A 301 12.90 -9.21 -12.97
CA ASP A 301 14.10 -8.48 -12.53
C ASP A 301 14.82 -9.24 -11.41
N ILE A 302 14.06 -9.86 -10.49
CA ILE A 302 14.60 -10.74 -9.44
C ILE A 302 15.40 -11.89 -10.08
N GLU A 303 14.83 -12.53 -11.10
CA GLU A 303 15.49 -13.63 -11.81
C GLU A 303 16.79 -13.18 -12.48
N GLN A 304 16.81 -12.00 -13.11
CA GLN A 304 18.01 -11.44 -13.71
C GLN A 304 19.12 -11.20 -12.69
N ILE A 305 18.78 -10.64 -11.51
CA ILE A 305 19.74 -10.45 -10.42
C ILE A 305 20.23 -11.81 -9.90
N ALA A 306 19.33 -12.78 -9.66
CA ALA A 306 19.66 -14.10 -9.18
C ALA A 306 20.66 -14.85 -10.09
N ILE A 307 20.45 -14.78 -11.41
CA ILE A 307 21.37 -15.34 -12.41
C ILE A 307 22.74 -14.66 -12.30
N ARG A 308 22.76 -13.32 -12.19
CA ARG A 308 23.98 -12.53 -12.22
C ARG A 308 24.86 -12.75 -11.00
N ILE A 309 24.27 -12.87 -9.80
CA ILE A 309 25.04 -13.09 -8.56
C ILE A 309 25.31 -14.57 -8.29
N ASN A 310 24.64 -15.49 -9.00
CA ASN A 310 24.84 -16.95 -8.92
C ASN A 310 24.79 -17.49 -7.47
N GLY A 311 23.80 -17.08 -6.71
CA GLY A 311 23.58 -17.56 -5.34
C GLY A 311 24.50 -16.98 -4.26
N ALA A 312 25.35 -15.99 -4.58
CA ALA A 312 26.31 -15.42 -3.64
C ALA A 312 25.67 -14.66 -2.47
N CYS A 313 24.47 -14.13 -2.64
CA CYS A 313 23.74 -13.36 -1.64
C CYS A 313 22.24 -13.70 -1.66
N PRO A 314 21.55 -13.71 -0.51
CA PRO A 314 20.09 -13.85 -0.46
C PRO A 314 19.37 -12.65 -1.08
N ILE A 315 18.30 -12.93 -1.82
CA ILE A 315 17.43 -11.93 -2.46
C ILE A 315 16.02 -12.05 -1.90
N VAL A 316 15.51 -10.99 -1.34
CA VAL A 316 14.13 -10.90 -0.83
C VAL A 316 13.23 -10.31 -1.89
N SER A 317 12.21 -11.07 -2.33
CA SER A 317 11.07 -10.52 -3.08
C SER A 317 10.14 -9.79 -2.11
N PRO A 318 10.05 -8.44 -2.17
CA PRO A 318 9.43 -7.70 -1.08
C PRO A 318 7.91 -7.59 -1.18
N LEU A 319 7.31 -7.66 -2.39
CA LEU A 319 5.93 -7.26 -2.63
C LEU A 319 5.12 -8.23 -3.49
N ASP A 320 5.72 -8.94 -4.46
CA ASP A 320 4.99 -9.75 -5.43
C ASP A 320 4.94 -11.24 -5.05
N GLN A 321 3.73 -11.76 -4.80
CA GLN A 321 3.51 -13.18 -4.51
C GLN A 321 3.91 -14.12 -5.67
N LYS A 322 3.95 -13.61 -6.91
CA LYS A 322 4.33 -14.41 -8.08
C LYS A 322 5.79 -14.87 -8.07
N ALA A 323 6.63 -14.25 -7.24
CA ALA A 323 8.01 -14.65 -7.03
C ALA A 323 8.14 -16.03 -6.36
N GLU A 324 7.06 -16.60 -5.80
CA GLU A 324 7.01 -17.97 -5.28
C GLU A 324 7.55 -18.99 -6.29
N LYS A 325 7.26 -18.81 -7.57
CA LYS A 325 7.76 -19.69 -8.63
C LYS A 325 9.29 -19.69 -8.75
N LEU A 326 9.94 -18.59 -8.39
CA LEU A 326 11.39 -18.48 -8.42
C LEU A 326 12.04 -19.20 -7.24
N THR A 327 11.36 -19.30 -6.10
CA THR A 327 11.90 -19.99 -4.92
C THR A 327 12.10 -21.49 -5.17
N SER A 328 11.33 -22.12 -6.07
CA SER A 328 11.56 -23.52 -6.45
C SER A 328 12.82 -23.71 -7.30
N LYS A 329 13.29 -22.64 -7.99
CA LYS A 329 14.43 -22.67 -8.90
C LYS A 329 15.73 -22.18 -8.26
N TYR A 330 15.66 -21.17 -7.39
CA TYR A 330 16.81 -20.50 -6.79
C TYR A 330 16.79 -20.61 -5.27
N ARG A 331 17.86 -21.15 -4.66
CA ARG A 331 17.98 -21.39 -3.22
C ARG A 331 18.11 -20.12 -2.40
N ASN A 332 18.60 -19.06 -2.99
CA ASN A 332 18.84 -17.77 -2.35
C ASN A 332 17.67 -16.77 -2.49
N ILE A 333 16.53 -17.18 -3.02
CA ILE A 333 15.35 -16.31 -3.11
C ILE A 333 14.44 -16.55 -1.91
N ILE A 334 14.04 -15.46 -1.27
CA ILE A 334 13.13 -15.42 -0.14
C ILE A 334 11.89 -14.63 -0.56
N GLN A 335 10.72 -15.24 -0.53
CA GLN A 335 9.47 -14.53 -0.79
C GLN A 335 8.86 -14.01 0.51
N ALA A 336 8.80 -12.69 0.69
CA ALA A 336 8.31 -12.05 1.91
C ALA A 336 6.77 -12.03 2.03
N PRO A 337 5.97 -11.73 1.00
CA PRO A 337 4.52 -11.84 1.10
C PRO A 337 4.08 -13.29 1.32
N ALA A 338 3.16 -13.52 2.25
CA ALA A 338 2.57 -14.85 2.40
C ALA A 338 1.86 -15.28 1.11
N SER A 339 2.08 -16.54 0.70
CA SER A 339 1.51 -17.07 -0.52
C SER A 339 -0.01 -17.16 -0.45
N GLN A 340 -0.68 -17.19 -1.61
CA GLN A 340 -2.13 -17.44 -1.65
C GLN A 340 -2.46 -18.83 -1.07
N TYR A 341 -1.58 -19.81 -1.33
CA TYR A 341 -1.73 -21.16 -0.77
C TYR A 341 -1.67 -21.15 0.77
N ALA A 342 -0.75 -20.39 1.35
CA ALA A 342 -0.64 -20.24 2.81
C ALA A 342 -1.93 -19.63 3.40
N GLN A 343 -2.47 -18.57 2.78
CA GLN A 343 -3.72 -17.94 3.20
C GLN A 343 -4.90 -18.91 3.14
N PHE A 344 -5.02 -19.71 2.07
CA PHE A 344 -6.09 -20.69 1.91
C PHE A 344 -5.94 -21.88 2.86
N SER A 345 -4.72 -22.35 3.08
CA SER A 345 -4.43 -23.40 4.05
C SER A 345 -4.77 -22.95 5.46
N ASP A 346 -4.50 -21.69 5.77
CA ASP A 346 -4.84 -21.12 7.07
C ASP A 346 -6.37 -21.00 7.28
N ILE A 347 -7.13 -20.62 6.25
CA ILE A 347 -8.61 -20.64 6.30
C ILE A 347 -9.11 -22.05 6.63
N ALA A 348 -8.56 -23.09 5.98
CA ALA A 348 -8.95 -24.46 6.25
C ALA A 348 -8.58 -24.89 7.68
N ASN A 349 -7.38 -24.54 8.17
CA ASN A 349 -6.96 -24.81 9.55
C ASN A 349 -7.84 -24.09 10.57
N TRP A 350 -8.17 -22.82 10.31
CA TRP A 350 -9.04 -22.04 11.19
C TRP A 350 -10.45 -22.62 11.23
N LEU A 351 -11.00 -22.99 10.06
CA LEU A 351 -12.29 -23.64 9.97
C LEU A 351 -12.31 -24.97 10.72
N GLN A 352 -11.24 -25.79 10.62
CA GLN A 352 -11.10 -27.05 11.33
C GLN A 352 -11.07 -26.87 12.86
N SER A 353 -10.29 -25.91 13.36
CA SER A 353 -10.23 -25.61 14.80
C SER A 353 -11.57 -25.09 15.34
N SER A 354 -12.33 -24.36 14.53
CA SER A 354 -13.64 -23.82 14.92
C SER A 354 -14.80 -24.81 14.81
N SER A 355 -14.67 -25.89 14.02
CA SER A 355 -15.77 -26.83 13.73
C SER A 355 -16.05 -27.85 14.82
N THR A 356 -15.31 -27.86 15.93
CA THR A 356 -15.40 -28.90 16.98
C THR A 356 -16.42 -28.59 18.08
N HIS A 357 -17.25 -27.54 17.99
CA HIS A 357 -17.86 -26.94 19.17
C HIS A 357 -19.38 -27.09 19.31
N GLY A 358 -20.12 -27.55 18.31
CA GLY A 358 -21.58 -27.75 18.43
C GLY A 358 -22.12 -28.92 17.63
N ALA A 359 -22.99 -29.71 18.22
CA ALA A 359 -23.61 -30.87 17.54
C ALA A 359 -24.47 -30.45 16.32
N ASP A 360 -25.00 -29.23 16.35
CA ASP A 360 -25.86 -28.67 15.28
C ASP A 360 -25.12 -27.76 14.32
N ASP A 361 -23.81 -27.54 14.50
CA ASP A 361 -23.02 -26.68 13.66
C ASP A 361 -22.84 -27.28 12.25
N LYS A 362 -22.88 -26.42 11.24
CA LYS A 362 -22.69 -26.83 9.84
C LYS A 362 -21.57 -26.08 9.16
N VAL A 363 -20.86 -26.78 8.31
CA VAL A 363 -19.91 -26.19 7.37
C VAL A 363 -20.50 -26.27 5.96
N ILE A 364 -20.54 -25.15 5.25
CA ILE A 364 -21.08 -25.05 3.90
C ILE A 364 -20.03 -24.41 3.01
N VAL A 365 -19.73 -25.01 1.87
CA VAL A 365 -18.80 -24.44 0.88
C VAL A 365 -19.59 -23.99 -0.33
N ILE A 366 -19.67 -22.68 -0.52
CA ILE A 366 -20.33 -22.03 -1.66
C ILE A 366 -19.33 -21.87 -2.80
N SER A 367 -19.70 -22.31 -4.01
CA SER A 367 -18.88 -22.18 -5.22
C SER A 367 -19.71 -21.85 -6.45
N GLU A 368 -19.09 -21.20 -7.41
CA GLU A 368 -19.70 -20.89 -8.71
C GLU A 368 -19.75 -22.14 -9.60
N LYS A 369 -20.91 -22.45 -10.18
CA LYS A 369 -21.10 -23.65 -11.04
C LYS A 369 -20.17 -23.67 -12.24
N GLU A 370 -19.93 -22.51 -12.85
CA GLU A 370 -19.17 -22.37 -14.10
C GLU A 370 -17.82 -21.70 -13.88
N ALA A 371 -17.22 -21.88 -12.69
CA ALA A 371 -15.91 -21.30 -12.39
C ALA A 371 -14.84 -21.73 -13.41
N ARG A 372 -13.99 -20.77 -13.82
CA ARG A 372 -12.88 -21.01 -14.75
C ARG A 372 -11.90 -22.04 -14.19
N GLN A 373 -11.20 -22.79 -15.07
CA GLN A 373 -10.27 -23.85 -14.63
C GLN A 373 -9.16 -23.36 -13.68
N ASN A 374 -8.71 -22.12 -13.82
CA ASN A 374 -7.65 -21.51 -13.00
C ASN A 374 -8.18 -20.58 -11.90
N ASP A 375 -9.43 -20.77 -11.49
CA ASP A 375 -10.02 -19.96 -10.41
C ASP A 375 -9.38 -20.32 -9.07
N ALA A 376 -8.97 -19.30 -8.31
CA ALA A 376 -8.45 -19.44 -6.95
C ALA A 376 -9.43 -20.14 -6.00
N GLY A 377 -10.73 -19.99 -6.22
CA GLY A 377 -11.78 -20.71 -5.49
C GLY A 377 -11.68 -22.22 -5.60
N ARG A 378 -11.24 -22.76 -6.75
CA ARG A 378 -10.98 -24.20 -6.91
C ARG A 378 -9.79 -24.66 -6.08
N VAL A 379 -8.75 -23.82 -5.97
CA VAL A 379 -7.58 -24.12 -5.11
C VAL A 379 -8.01 -24.17 -3.65
N LEU A 380 -8.77 -23.18 -3.16
CA LEU A 380 -9.29 -23.16 -1.80
C LEU A 380 -10.15 -24.41 -1.53
N ARG A 381 -11.06 -24.74 -2.43
CA ARG A 381 -11.90 -25.94 -2.29
C ARG A 381 -11.05 -27.23 -2.23
N SER A 382 -10.05 -27.36 -3.10
CA SER A 382 -9.12 -28.52 -3.08
C SER A 382 -8.35 -28.65 -1.78
N ILE A 383 -8.01 -27.52 -1.12
CA ILE A 383 -7.37 -27.52 0.20
C ILE A 383 -8.35 -28.00 1.27
N ILE A 384 -9.59 -27.49 1.26
CA ILE A 384 -10.64 -27.91 2.20
C ILE A 384 -10.94 -29.42 2.05
N ASP A 385 -11.03 -29.92 0.81
CA ASP A 385 -11.25 -31.34 0.52
C ASP A 385 -10.17 -32.26 1.13
N ARG A 386 -8.93 -31.77 1.23
CA ARG A 386 -7.79 -32.49 1.83
C ARG A 386 -7.70 -32.37 3.34
N SER A 387 -8.44 -31.44 3.94
CA SER A 387 -8.33 -31.10 5.37
C SER A 387 -9.24 -31.92 6.29
N ASN A 388 -9.87 -33.02 5.79
CA ASN A 388 -10.82 -33.85 6.54
C ASN A 388 -11.99 -33.07 7.18
N ILE A 389 -12.39 -31.95 6.59
CA ILE A 389 -13.54 -31.16 7.03
C ILE A 389 -14.79 -31.70 6.36
N HIS A 390 -15.76 -32.15 7.18
CA HIS A 390 -17.06 -32.50 6.64
C HIS A 390 -17.87 -31.25 6.34
N TYR A 391 -18.24 -31.05 5.09
CA TYR A 391 -19.00 -29.90 4.68
C TYR A 391 -20.12 -30.24 3.70
N THR A 392 -21.13 -29.39 3.61
CA THR A 392 -22.18 -29.45 2.59
C THR A 392 -21.78 -28.58 1.40
N PRO A 393 -21.58 -29.14 0.19
CA PRO A 393 -21.30 -28.33 -0.98
C PRO A 393 -22.58 -27.63 -1.46
N PHE A 394 -22.47 -26.34 -1.81
CA PHE A 394 -23.53 -25.55 -2.38
C PHE A 394 -22.99 -24.79 -3.61
N SER A 395 -23.43 -25.19 -4.80
CA SER A 395 -22.97 -24.56 -6.04
C SER A 395 -24.14 -23.99 -6.81
N TYR A 396 -24.00 -22.74 -7.28
CA TYR A 396 -25.02 -22.06 -8.06
C TYR A 396 -24.44 -21.13 -9.11
N SER A 397 -25.26 -20.70 -10.08
CA SER A 397 -24.94 -19.61 -11.00
C SER A 397 -25.76 -18.37 -10.62
N ILE A 398 -25.15 -17.18 -10.73
CA ILE A 398 -25.85 -15.89 -10.47
C ILE A 398 -27.15 -15.80 -11.28
N LEU A 399 -27.20 -16.45 -12.46
CA LEU A 399 -28.36 -16.46 -13.34
C LEU A 399 -29.56 -17.26 -12.80
N GLU A 400 -29.37 -18.11 -11.77
CA GLU A 400 -30.46 -18.88 -11.15
C GLU A 400 -31.42 -18.02 -10.31
N GLY A 401 -31.05 -16.79 -9.99
CA GLY A 401 -31.93 -15.72 -9.52
C GLY A 401 -32.57 -15.95 -8.16
N ARG A 402 -33.90 -15.72 -8.05
CA ARG A 402 -34.63 -15.50 -6.78
C ARG A 402 -34.67 -16.67 -5.79
N ASN A 403 -34.32 -17.89 -6.17
CA ASN A 403 -34.46 -19.07 -5.31
C ASN A 403 -33.18 -19.42 -4.54
N ILE A 404 -32.08 -18.67 -4.73
CA ILE A 404 -30.77 -18.99 -4.12
C ILE A 404 -30.86 -18.91 -2.60
N GLN A 405 -31.45 -17.83 -2.06
CA GLN A 405 -31.61 -17.64 -0.62
C GLN A 405 -32.34 -18.83 0.03
N SER A 406 -33.52 -19.19 -0.47
CA SER A 406 -34.32 -20.29 0.10
C SER A 406 -33.64 -21.64 -0.03
N SER A 407 -32.92 -21.88 -1.12
CA SER A 407 -32.15 -23.10 -1.34
C SER A 407 -30.95 -23.18 -0.38
N LEU A 408 -30.30 -22.04 -0.09
CA LEU A 408 -29.21 -21.97 0.86
C LEU A 408 -29.72 -22.13 2.31
N GLU A 409 -30.86 -21.53 2.68
CA GLU A 409 -31.50 -21.73 3.98
C GLU A 409 -31.87 -23.21 4.22
N ALA A 410 -32.24 -23.94 3.18
CA ALA A 410 -32.60 -25.36 3.29
C ALA A 410 -31.42 -26.26 3.69
N VAL A 411 -30.17 -25.87 3.40
CA VAL A 411 -28.97 -26.62 3.81
C VAL A 411 -28.35 -26.12 5.10
N MET A 412 -28.83 -24.99 5.66
CA MET A 412 -28.38 -24.38 6.89
C MET A 412 -29.12 -24.91 8.14
N THR A 413 -28.62 -24.56 9.31
CA THR A 413 -29.26 -24.83 10.61
C THR A 413 -29.65 -23.52 11.31
N LYS A 414 -30.77 -23.54 12.04
CA LYS A 414 -31.21 -22.41 12.89
C LYS A 414 -30.72 -22.52 14.33
N THR A 415 -30.34 -23.71 14.77
CA THR A 415 -29.98 -24.01 16.17
C THR A 415 -28.48 -23.93 16.43
N GLY A 416 -27.67 -24.11 15.38
CA GLY A 416 -26.21 -24.03 15.42
C GLY A 416 -25.62 -22.88 14.62
N THR A 417 -24.30 -22.84 14.55
CA THR A 417 -23.54 -21.88 13.73
C THR A 417 -23.32 -22.45 12.33
N ASN A 418 -23.60 -21.65 11.32
CA ASN A 418 -23.31 -21.97 9.93
C ASN A 418 -21.98 -21.33 9.53
N ARG A 419 -20.93 -22.13 9.43
CA ARG A 419 -19.63 -21.71 8.92
C ARG A 419 -19.64 -21.83 7.41
N VAL A 420 -19.66 -20.69 6.75
CA VAL A 420 -19.82 -20.63 5.31
C VAL A 420 -18.52 -20.21 4.65
N VAL A 421 -18.00 -21.01 3.74
CA VAL A 421 -16.82 -20.67 2.94
C VAL A 421 -17.26 -20.27 1.55
N ILE A 422 -16.89 -19.05 1.10
CA ILE A 422 -17.07 -18.67 -0.31
C ILE A 422 -15.79 -19.02 -1.07
N ALA A 423 -15.84 -20.10 -1.83
CA ALA A 423 -14.73 -20.56 -2.66
C ALA A 423 -14.78 -19.95 -4.06
N SER A 424 -14.65 -18.62 -4.13
CA SER A 424 -14.57 -17.85 -5.37
C SER A 424 -13.85 -16.52 -5.15
N GLU A 425 -13.22 -16.00 -6.21
CA GLU A 425 -12.67 -14.65 -6.29
C GLU A 425 -13.32 -13.82 -7.42
N SER A 426 -14.44 -14.28 -7.95
CA SER A 426 -15.28 -13.53 -8.86
C SER A 426 -16.09 -12.49 -8.11
N GLU A 427 -15.81 -11.19 -8.30
CA GLU A 427 -16.47 -10.11 -7.57
C GLU A 427 -17.99 -10.18 -7.66
N ALA A 428 -18.52 -10.40 -8.86
CA ALA A 428 -19.97 -10.50 -9.08
C ALA A 428 -20.60 -11.66 -8.28
N PHE A 429 -19.96 -12.84 -8.32
CA PHE A 429 -20.45 -14.02 -7.59
C PHE A 429 -20.34 -13.84 -6.07
N VAL A 430 -19.19 -13.34 -5.59
CA VAL A 430 -18.95 -13.12 -4.17
C VAL A 430 -19.91 -12.07 -3.61
N ASN A 431 -20.17 -10.99 -4.37
CA ASN A 431 -21.16 -9.97 -3.97
C ASN A 431 -22.57 -10.58 -3.83
N ASP A 432 -23.00 -11.37 -4.81
CA ASP A 432 -24.31 -12.04 -4.75
C ASP A 432 -24.39 -13.01 -3.56
N ALA A 433 -23.34 -13.81 -3.31
CA ALA A 433 -23.29 -14.75 -2.19
C ALA A 433 -23.33 -14.00 -0.84
N VAL A 434 -22.55 -12.95 -0.65
CA VAL A 434 -22.54 -12.15 0.57
C VAL A 434 -23.88 -11.47 0.81
N ARG A 435 -24.52 -10.95 -0.24
CA ARG A 435 -25.85 -10.36 -0.13
C ARG A 435 -26.91 -11.37 0.30
N ASN A 436 -26.90 -12.59 -0.26
CA ASN A 436 -27.80 -13.66 0.15
C ASN A 436 -27.55 -14.07 1.60
N LEU A 437 -26.27 -14.21 2.03
CA LEU A 437 -25.92 -14.52 3.42
C LEU A 437 -26.39 -13.43 4.38
N ASN A 438 -26.25 -12.14 4.01
CA ASN A 438 -26.74 -11.02 4.82
C ASN A 438 -28.27 -11.09 5.04
N LEU A 439 -29.04 -11.42 4.00
CA LEU A 439 -30.48 -11.65 4.13
C LEU A 439 -30.80 -12.84 5.05
N ILE A 440 -30.00 -13.91 5.00
CA ILE A 440 -30.16 -15.09 5.86
C ILE A 440 -29.86 -14.76 7.33
N VAL A 441 -28.86 -13.93 7.61
CA VAL A 441 -28.59 -13.42 8.97
C VAL A 441 -29.81 -12.63 9.49
N HIS A 442 -30.45 -11.81 8.67
CA HIS A 442 -31.68 -11.10 9.05
C HIS A 442 -32.83 -12.05 9.39
N ASN A 443 -32.85 -13.26 8.79
CA ASN A 443 -33.79 -14.34 9.10
C ASN A 443 -33.40 -15.18 10.34
N LYS A 444 -32.48 -14.63 11.17
CA LYS A 444 -32.06 -15.21 12.45
C LYS A 444 -31.23 -16.50 12.34
N PHE A 445 -30.55 -16.71 11.23
CA PHE A 445 -29.49 -17.72 11.16
C PHE A 445 -28.18 -17.12 11.68
N LYS A 446 -27.43 -17.90 12.43
CA LYS A 446 -26.07 -17.53 12.84
C LYS A 446 -25.09 -17.94 11.73
N VAL A 447 -24.37 -16.96 11.18
CA VAL A 447 -23.42 -17.16 10.08
C VAL A 447 -22.04 -16.68 10.50
N GLU A 448 -21.01 -17.48 10.21
CA GLU A 448 -19.60 -17.12 10.23
C GLU A 448 -19.06 -17.33 8.82
N LEU A 449 -18.74 -16.23 8.15
CA LEU A 449 -18.25 -16.24 6.78
C LEU A 449 -16.73 -16.40 6.75
N TYR A 450 -16.23 -17.33 5.94
CA TYR A 450 -14.82 -17.50 5.59
C TYR A 450 -14.62 -17.27 4.11
N ALA A 451 -13.69 -16.40 3.72
CA ALA A 451 -13.48 -16.09 2.32
C ALA A 451 -12.01 -15.70 2.04
N PRO A 452 -11.56 -15.82 0.76
CA PRO A 452 -10.26 -15.31 0.35
C PRO A 452 -10.09 -13.83 0.70
N ALA A 453 -8.87 -13.43 1.09
CA ALA A 453 -8.55 -12.05 1.46
C ALA A 453 -9.00 -11.00 0.43
N LYS A 454 -9.05 -11.38 -0.82
CA LYS A 454 -9.46 -10.55 -1.96
C LYS A 454 -10.88 -10.00 -1.84
N ILE A 455 -11.78 -10.68 -1.10
CA ILE A 455 -13.15 -10.18 -0.86
C ILE A 455 -13.17 -8.76 -0.30
N ARG A 456 -12.17 -8.39 0.49
CA ARG A 456 -12.04 -7.07 1.10
C ARG A 456 -11.70 -5.95 0.11
N THR A 457 -11.30 -6.30 -1.11
CA THR A 457 -10.94 -5.35 -2.17
C THR A 457 -12.07 -5.08 -3.15
N PHE A 458 -13.20 -5.76 -3.02
CA PHE A 458 -14.34 -5.59 -3.89
C PHE A 458 -15.13 -4.34 -3.50
N GLU A 459 -15.18 -3.38 -4.40
CA GLU A 459 -15.86 -2.09 -4.18
C GLU A 459 -17.40 -2.23 -4.16
N THR A 460 -17.93 -3.30 -4.72
CA THR A 460 -19.38 -3.56 -4.82
C THR A 460 -19.97 -4.14 -3.54
N ILE A 461 -19.15 -4.54 -2.57
CA ILE A 461 -19.61 -5.13 -1.31
C ILE A 461 -19.53 -4.10 -0.19
N GLU A 462 -20.67 -3.79 0.40
CA GLU A 462 -20.73 -2.90 1.56
C GLU A 462 -20.03 -3.55 2.78
N VAL A 463 -19.15 -2.79 3.44
CA VAL A 463 -18.39 -3.27 4.61
C VAL A 463 -19.29 -3.76 5.74
N GLU A 464 -20.49 -3.18 5.89
CA GLU A 464 -21.50 -3.61 6.84
C GLU A 464 -21.88 -5.09 6.66
N ASN A 465 -21.93 -5.57 5.41
CA ASN A 465 -22.22 -6.99 5.14
C ASN A 465 -21.14 -7.93 5.70
N PHE A 466 -19.88 -7.48 5.77
CA PHE A 466 -18.80 -8.26 6.39
C PHE A 466 -19.00 -8.36 7.91
N HIS A 467 -19.45 -7.29 8.56
CA HIS A 467 -19.76 -7.28 9.98
C HIS A 467 -20.96 -8.15 10.30
N ASN A 468 -22.04 -8.03 9.52
CA ASN A 468 -23.26 -8.81 9.70
C ASN A 468 -23.03 -10.31 9.50
N THR A 469 -22.19 -10.71 8.55
CA THR A 469 -21.85 -12.10 8.26
C THR A 469 -20.66 -12.63 9.04
N SER A 470 -20.10 -11.83 9.95
CA SER A 470 -18.93 -12.17 10.75
C SER A 470 -17.77 -12.70 9.89
N LEU A 471 -17.30 -11.89 8.93
CA LEU A 471 -16.24 -12.28 7.99
C LEU A 471 -14.94 -12.62 8.73
N HIS A 472 -14.44 -13.83 8.51
CA HIS A 472 -13.12 -14.32 8.90
C HIS A 472 -12.20 -14.31 7.68
N ALA A 473 -11.05 -13.68 7.77
CA ALA A 473 -10.09 -13.58 6.68
C ALA A 473 -8.65 -13.79 7.15
N SER A 474 -7.89 -14.59 6.38
CA SER A 474 -6.45 -14.81 6.57
C SER A 474 -5.68 -13.94 5.58
N LEU A 475 -4.83 -13.05 6.08
CA LEU A 475 -4.22 -11.96 5.33
C LEU A 475 -2.70 -12.05 5.33
N SER A 476 -2.05 -11.73 4.20
CA SER A 476 -0.60 -11.51 4.16
C SER A 476 -0.16 -10.30 4.97
N TYR A 477 -1.02 -9.28 5.03
CA TYR A 477 -0.72 -7.98 5.63
C TYR A 477 -1.95 -7.44 6.35
N PHE A 478 -1.74 -6.98 7.58
CA PHE A 478 -2.78 -6.28 8.34
C PHE A 478 -2.13 -5.30 9.32
N ILE A 479 -2.48 -4.03 9.24
CA ILE A 479 -2.04 -2.99 10.16
C ILE A 479 -3.12 -2.81 11.21
N ASP A 480 -2.77 -3.09 12.45
CA ASP A 480 -3.63 -2.81 13.61
C ASP A 480 -3.30 -1.42 14.15
N TYR A 481 -4.08 -0.42 13.77
CA TYR A 481 -3.86 0.97 14.19
C TYR A 481 -4.13 1.22 15.68
N GLU A 482 -4.75 0.27 16.38
CA GLU A 482 -4.91 0.36 17.84
C GLU A 482 -3.67 -0.15 18.60
N ASN A 483 -2.78 -0.89 17.94
CA ASN A 483 -1.55 -1.39 18.51
C ASN A 483 -0.56 -0.25 18.80
N ASP A 484 0.02 -0.23 20.01
CA ASP A 484 0.93 0.84 20.45
C ASP A 484 2.26 0.87 19.67
N LEU A 485 2.75 -0.29 19.18
CA LEU A 485 3.94 -0.35 18.32
C LEU A 485 3.67 0.33 16.97
N VAL A 486 2.48 0.12 16.41
CA VAL A 486 2.04 0.77 15.18
C VAL A 486 1.91 2.28 15.38
N LYS A 487 1.29 2.71 16.49
CA LYS A 487 1.20 4.14 16.85
C LYS A 487 2.60 4.76 17.02
N GLY A 488 3.51 4.04 17.68
CA GLY A 488 4.89 4.46 17.86
C GLY A 488 5.63 4.63 16.53
N PHE A 489 5.49 3.68 15.61
CA PHE A 489 6.05 3.77 14.26
C PHE A 489 5.50 5.00 13.51
N ILE A 490 4.19 5.21 13.51
CA ILE A 490 3.57 6.36 12.83
C ILE A 490 4.12 7.68 13.37
N MET A 491 4.26 7.83 14.68
CA MET A 491 4.83 9.05 15.29
C MET A 491 6.28 9.29 14.86
N LYS A 492 7.11 8.25 14.86
CA LYS A 492 8.51 8.34 14.42
C LYS A 492 8.63 8.64 12.94
N TYR A 493 7.79 8.01 12.13
CA TYR A 493 7.75 8.23 10.68
C TYR A 493 7.37 9.69 10.35
N ARG A 494 6.31 10.21 10.99
CA ARG A 494 5.90 11.63 10.87
C ARG A 494 7.01 12.59 11.30
N ALA A 495 7.68 12.28 12.40
CA ALA A 495 8.78 13.11 12.90
C ALA A 495 9.98 13.15 11.95
N MET A 496 10.25 12.04 11.24
CA MET A 496 11.40 11.94 10.34
C MET A 496 11.10 12.46 8.94
N PHE A 497 9.91 12.21 8.40
CA PHE A 497 9.59 12.46 7.00
C PHE A 497 8.51 13.53 6.76
N GLY A 498 7.85 14.03 7.83
CA GLY A 498 6.82 15.08 7.73
C GLY A 498 5.54 14.67 7.00
N THR A 499 5.30 13.36 6.82
CA THR A 499 4.15 12.81 6.09
C THR A 499 3.61 11.55 6.76
N GLU A 500 2.43 11.10 6.32
CA GLU A 500 1.82 9.86 6.81
C GLU A 500 2.45 8.63 6.13
N PRO A 501 2.79 7.57 6.91
CA PRO A 501 3.26 6.32 6.33
C PRO A 501 2.13 5.62 5.58
N THR A 502 2.43 5.16 4.36
CA THR A 502 1.56 4.23 3.65
C THR A 502 1.89 2.78 4.03
N GLN A 503 1.05 1.84 3.60
CA GLN A 503 1.33 0.40 3.74
C GLN A 503 2.72 -0.01 3.23
N PHE A 504 3.27 0.70 2.24
CA PHE A 504 4.60 0.42 1.70
C PHE A 504 5.70 0.85 2.67
N ALA A 505 5.49 1.93 3.43
CA ALA A 505 6.40 2.33 4.50
C ALA A 505 6.46 1.26 5.61
N PHE A 506 5.31 0.73 6.02
CA PHE A 506 5.25 -0.40 6.95
C PHE A 506 5.97 -1.63 6.40
N GLN A 507 5.77 -1.96 5.11
CA GLN A 507 6.41 -3.12 4.50
C GLN A 507 7.94 -2.98 4.47
N GLY A 508 8.44 -1.81 4.09
CA GLY A 508 9.88 -1.54 4.08
C GLY A 508 10.47 -1.64 5.49
N TYR A 509 9.77 -1.07 6.47
CA TYR A 509 10.18 -1.13 7.88
C TYR A 509 10.20 -2.57 8.40
N ASP A 510 9.12 -3.34 8.21
CA ASP A 510 8.99 -4.71 8.69
C ASP A 510 10.10 -5.60 8.12
N LEU A 511 10.37 -5.50 6.81
CA LEU A 511 11.42 -6.28 6.17
C LEU A 511 12.82 -5.91 6.68
N ALA A 512 13.11 -4.62 6.78
CA ALA A 512 14.39 -4.17 7.29
C ALA A 512 14.57 -4.58 8.76
N ASN A 513 13.54 -4.37 9.61
CA ASN A 513 13.56 -4.74 11.01
C ASN A 513 13.82 -6.24 11.19
N TYR A 514 13.11 -7.07 10.44
CA TYR A 514 13.24 -8.52 10.49
C TYR A 514 14.63 -9.01 10.08
N PHE A 515 15.10 -8.61 8.90
CA PHE A 515 16.34 -9.14 8.35
C PHE A 515 17.59 -8.55 9.01
N ILE A 516 17.61 -7.25 9.34
CA ILE A 516 18.74 -6.65 10.07
C ILE A 516 18.89 -7.32 11.44
N ARG A 517 17.77 -7.58 12.15
CA ARG A 517 17.79 -8.31 13.41
C ARG A 517 18.43 -9.69 13.24
N LEU A 518 17.92 -10.52 12.34
CA LEU A 518 18.46 -11.87 12.14
C LEU A 518 19.94 -11.87 11.76
N ILE A 519 20.36 -10.97 10.86
CA ILE A 519 21.75 -10.88 10.42
C ILE A 519 22.64 -10.41 11.58
N SER A 520 22.19 -9.48 12.41
CA SER A 520 22.98 -9.00 13.55
C SER A 520 23.07 -10.02 14.68
N GLU A 521 21.97 -10.74 14.97
CA GLU A 521 21.92 -11.76 16.03
C GLU A 521 22.64 -13.06 15.63
N TYR A 522 22.62 -13.43 14.34
CA TYR A 522 23.18 -14.70 13.81
C TYR A 522 24.11 -14.48 12.60
N PRO A 523 25.21 -13.75 12.75
CA PRO A 523 25.97 -13.20 11.63
C PRO A 523 26.56 -14.23 10.65
N THR A 524 26.87 -15.43 11.13
CA THR A 524 27.52 -16.47 10.29
C THR A 524 26.54 -17.38 9.57
N ASN A 525 25.33 -17.56 10.08
CA ASN A 525 24.38 -18.57 9.60
C ASN A 525 22.91 -18.18 9.74
N TRP A 526 22.60 -16.88 9.71
CA TRP A 526 21.25 -16.36 9.88
C TRP A 526 20.19 -17.04 8.97
N MET A 527 20.59 -17.48 7.78
CA MET A 527 19.70 -18.21 6.87
C MET A 527 19.19 -19.55 7.44
N SER A 528 19.93 -20.20 8.33
CA SER A 528 19.46 -21.43 8.98
C SER A 528 18.42 -21.17 10.06
N TYR A 529 18.39 -19.96 10.61
CA TYR A 529 17.40 -19.56 11.64
C TYR A 529 16.08 -19.09 11.03
N ILE A 530 16.05 -18.74 9.74
CA ILE A 530 14.84 -18.18 9.09
C ILE A 530 13.64 -19.13 9.17
N THR A 531 13.87 -20.44 9.30
CA THR A 531 12.84 -21.49 9.38
C THR A 531 12.61 -22.03 10.79
N THR A 532 13.26 -21.48 11.80
CA THR A 532 13.12 -21.90 13.20
C THR A 532 12.12 -21.01 13.95
N GLU A 533 11.82 -21.34 15.20
CA GLU A 533 10.98 -20.51 16.07
C GLU A 533 11.61 -19.13 16.33
N GLU A 534 12.93 -19.02 16.42
CA GLU A 534 13.66 -17.75 16.56
C GLU A 534 13.53 -16.87 15.31
N GLY A 535 13.38 -17.50 14.13
CA GLY A 535 13.10 -16.83 12.87
C GLY A 535 11.63 -16.46 12.68
N GLU A 536 10.71 -17.06 13.42
CA GLU A 536 9.30 -16.70 13.37
C GLU A 536 9.06 -15.36 14.08
N LYS A 537 8.50 -14.39 13.37
CA LYS A 537 8.34 -13.04 13.91
C LYS A 537 7.13 -12.33 13.37
N GLU A 538 6.36 -11.79 14.29
CA GLU A 538 5.35 -10.82 13.97
C GLU A 538 5.90 -9.41 14.00
N GLU A 539 5.66 -8.68 12.92
CA GLU A 539 6.01 -7.28 12.72
C GLU A 539 4.75 -6.41 12.65
N LEU A 540 4.88 -5.11 12.35
CA LEU A 540 3.77 -4.16 12.42
C LEU A 540 2.58 -4.56 11.53
N GLN A 541 2.83 -4.85 10.26
CA GLN A 541 1.79 -5.33 9.34
C GLN A 541 1.98 -6.77 8.87
N SER A 542 3.23 -7.27 8.91
CA SER A 542 3.62 -8.58 8.38
C SER A 542 3.73 -9.61 9.49
N TYR A 543 3.64 -10.90 9.13
CA TYR A 543 4.03 -12.01 9.97
C TYR A 543 4.95 -12.90 9.17
N PHE A 544 6.18 -13.07 9.65
CA PHE A 544 7.20 -13.87 8.99
C PHE A 544 7.30 -15.24 9.64
N LYS A 545 6.96 -16.26 8.86
CA LYS A 545 7.08 -17.70 9.20
C LYS A 545 7.52 -18.42 7.94
N PHE A 546 8.83 -18.44 7.73
CA PHE A 546 9.39 -18.97 6.51
C PHE A 546 9.50 -20.48 6.53
N GLN A 547 9.29 -21.08 5.37
CA GLN A 547 9.50 -22.49 5.11
C GLN A 547 10.33 -22.64 3.82
N GLN A 548 11.24 -23.60 3.80
CA GLN A 548 11.98 -23.90 2.59
C GLN A 548 11.07 -24.56 1.54
N ASN A 549 11.11 -24.10 0.31
CA ASN A 549 10.35 -24.64 -0.81
C ASN A 549 11.10 -25.82 -1.45
N GLY A 550 10.89 -27.02 -0.93
CA GLY A 550 11.62 -28.21 -1.33
C GLY A 550 13.13 -28.04 -1.09
N ASN A 551 13.93 -28.17 -2.15
CA ASN A 551 15.37 -27.91 -2.12
C ASN A 551 15.73 -26.49 -2.61
N GLY A 552 14.73 -25.63 -2.79
CA GLY A 552 14.89 -24.28 -3.30
C GLY A 552 15.09 -23.23 -2.23
N GLY A 553 14.55 -22.03 -2.49
CA GLY A 553 14.53 -20.89 -1.57
C GLY A 553 13.41 -20.98 -0.54
N TYR A 554 12.96 -19.82 -0.06
CA TYR A 554 12.06 -19.74 1.09
C TYR A 554 10.76 -19.04 0.72
N ILE A 555 9.64 -19.55 1.23
CA ILE A 555 8.31 -18.96 1.13
C ILE A 555 7.80 -18.59 2.52
N ASN A 556 7.11 -17.48 2.63
CA ASN A 556 6.46 -17.06 3.86
C ASN A 556 5.06 -17.71 3.96
N ASN A 557 4.80 -18.40 5.06
CA ASN A 557 3.51 -18.97 5.45
C ASN A 557 2.83 -18.19 6.57
N GLY A 558 3.47 -17.11 7.06
CA GLY A 558 2.91 -16.27 8.11
C GLY A 558 1.72 -15.45 7.60
N VAL A 559 0.56 -15.64 8.18
CA VAL A 559 -0.67 -14.90 7.87
C VAL A 559 -1.25 -14.28 9.13
N LYS A 560 -1.98 -13.19 8.99
CA LYS A 560 -2.71 -12.55 10.09
C LYS A 560 -4.20 -12.85 9.95
N ARG A 561 -4.81 -13.37 11.02
CA ARG A 561 -6.24 -13.68 11.09
C ARG A 561 -7.01 -12.48 11.61
N ILE A 562 -8.09 -12.12 10.94
CA ILE A 562 -9.01 -11.08 11.41
C ILE A 562 -10.46 -11.54 11.30
N ARG A 563 -11.30 -11.01 12.20
CA ARG A 563 -12.75 -11.18 12.16
C ARG A 563 -13.45 -9.82 12.22
N TYR A 564 -14.43 -9.63 11.39
CA TYR A 564 -15.38 -8.52 11.46
C TYR A 564 -16.47 -8.84 12.49
N CYS A 565 -16.65 -7.99 13.49
CA CYS A 565 -17.61 -8.21 14.58
C CYS A 565 -18.87 -7.35 14.40
N GLU A 566 -19.99 -7.78 15.00
CA GLU A 566 -21.28 -7.07 14.92
C GLU A 566 -21.24 -5.64 15.47
N ASP A 567 -20.33 -5.35 16.40
CA ASP A 567 -20.11 -4.00 16.96
C ASP A 567 -19.28 -3.09 16.04
N TYR A 568 -19.08 -3.49 14.80
CA TYR A 568 -18.24 -2.81 13.80
C TYR A 568 -16.75 -2.75 14.13
N SER A 569 -16.28 -3.50 15.12
CA SER A 569 -14.86 -3.70 15.36
C SER A 569 -14.28 -4.76 14.42
N ILE A 570 -12.96 -4.70 14.18
CA ILE A 570 -12.20 -5.77 13.54
C ILE A 570 -11.25 -6.31 14.60
N VAL A 571 -11.47 -7.56 14.99
CA VAL A 571 -10.65 -8.24 15.99
C VAL A 571 -9.59 -9.08 15.29
N ARG A 572 -8.39 -9.02 15.81
CA ARG A 572 -7.29 -9.85 15.41
C ARG A 572 -7.20 -11.10 16.27
N PHE A 573 -6.91 -12.24 15.64
CA PHE A 573 -6.67 -13.52 16.34
C PHE A 573 -5.19 -13.88 16.24
N TYR A 574 -4.64 -14.30 17.37
CA TYR A 574 -3.29 -14.85 17.46
C TYR A 574 -3.35 -16.37 17.35
N TYR A 575 -2.28 -17.02 16.90
CA TYR A 575 -2.26 -18.48 16.70
C TYR A 575 -2.30 -19.29 18.01
N HIS A 576 -2.17 -18.61 19.13
CA HIS A 576 -2.17 -19.24 20.46
C HIS A 576 -3.48 -19.00 21.24
N ASP A 577 -4.47 -18.36 20.61
CA ASP A 577 -5.79 -18.11 21.19
C ASP A 577 -6.81 -19.22 20.74
#